data_9037e5eac94477b6c087dd0fb454299b
#
_entry.id   9037e5eac94477b6c087dd0fb454299b
#
_cell.length_a   1.000
_cell.length_b   1.000
_cell.length_c   1.000
_cell.angle_alpha   90.00
_cell.angle_beta   90.00
_cell.angle_gamma   90.00
#
_symmetry.space_group_name_H-M   'P 1'
#
loop_
_entity.id
_entity.type
_entity.pdbx_description
1 polymer ?
#
loop_
_entity_poly.entity_id
_entity_poly.type
_entity_poly.pdbx_seq_one_letter_code
_entity_poly.pdbx_strand_id
1 'polypeptide(L)'
;MRIIIDSSLVEWKELEKEGSPVNDWEDRKVGRRKDLLIRRMDLAKYFIRTNVEPEWMILCLLPVLPPELRPIVQIDGGKLMSSDINELYRRVIYRNNTLTDLLTTSRSTPGELVMCQEKLVQEAVDTLLDNGIRGQPMRDGHNKVYKSFSDVIEGKEGRFRETLLGKRVDYSGRSVIIVGPSLSLHRCGLPREIAIELFQIFVIRGLIRQHLASNIGVAKSKIREKEPIVWEILQEVMQGHPVLLNRAPTLHRLGIQAFQPILVEGRAICLHPLVCKGFNADFDGDQMAVHVPLSLEAQAEARLLMFSHMNLLSPAIGDPISVPTQDMLIGLYVLTSANRRGICANRYNGPCNRRNSQNERIDDTNYKYTKKPLFSNSYDAIGAYRQKRIYLDSLLWLRWRLDQRVIASREAPIEVHYESFGTYQEIYEHYLKVRSVKKKMICIYIRTTVGQISLYREIEEAVQGFCRACSYGT
;
A
#
# COMPACT_ATOMS: atom_id res chain seq x y z
N MET A 1 31.69 -2.79 42.26
CA MET A 1 30.43 -2.07 42.37
C MET A 1 29.89 -1.99 43.80
N ARG A 2 29.75 -3.09 44.56
CA ARG A 2 29.28 -3.03 45.95
C ARG A 2 30.19 -2.15 46.82
N ILE A 3 31.52 -2.27 46.70
CA ILE A 3 32.49 -1.43 47.40
C ILE A 3 32.29 0.07 47.13
N ILE A 4 31.97 0.43 45.88
CA ILE A 4 31.68 1.82 45.49
C ILE A 4 30.41 2.33 46.15
N ILE A 5 29.40 1.49 46.30
CA ILE A 5 28.16 1.87 47.00
C ILE A 5 28.44 2.07 48.48
N ASP A 6 29.18 1.13 49.10
CA ASP A 6 29.48 1.19 50.53
C ASP A 6 30.34 2.41 50.86
N SER A 7 31.41 2.68 50.07
CA SER A 7 32.25 3.88 50.25
C SER A 7 31.46 5.19 50.05
N SER A 8 30.60 5.24 49.04
CA SER A 8 29.76 6.40 48.76
C SER A 8 28.68 6.64 49.85
N LEU A 9 28.19 5.55 50.48
CA LEU A 9 27.25 5.61 51.62
C LEU A 9 27.94 6.12 52.88
N VAL A 10 29.19 5.71 53.11
CA VAL A 10 30.01 6.21 54.27
C VAL A 10 30.26 7.71 54.09
N GLU A 11 30.75 8.12 52.92
CA GLU A 11 31.02 9.52 52.60
C GLU A 11 29.74 10.39 52.66
N TRP A 12 28.61 9.87 52.20
CA TRP A 12 27.31 10.58 52.30
C TRP A 12 26.89 10.77 53.76
N LYS A 13 27.05 9.75 54.63
CA LYS A 13 26.76 9.82 56.07
C LYS A 13 27.70 10.76 56.81
N GLU A 14 28.96 10.88 56.40
CA GLU A 14 29.90 11.85 56.95
C GLU A 14 29.49 13.28 56.60
N LEU A 15 29.10 13.55 55.34
CA LEU A 15 28.58 14.84 54.91
C LEU A 15 27.25 15.21 55.57
N GLU A 16 26.48 14.24 56.06
CA GLU A 16 25.27 14.47 56.80
C GLU A 16 25.53 14.86 58.28
N LYS A 17 26.65 14.38 58.82
CA LYS A 17 27.09 14.68 60.22
C LYS A 17 27.85 16.01 60.33
N GLU A 18 28.48 16.47 59.25
CA GLU A 18 29.04 17.82 59.17
C GLU A 18 27.88 18.80 59.18
N GLY A 19 27.48 19.23 60.39
CA GLY A 19 26.32 20.08 60.65
C GLY A 19 26.32 21.35 59.80
N SER A 20 25.16 22.03 59.77
CA SER A 20 24.87 23.19 58.98
C SER A 20 26.04 24.15 58.79
N PRO A 21 26.57 24.31 57.59
CA PRO A 21 27.68 25.25 57.37
C PRO A 21 27.20 26.70 57.56
N VAL A 22 28.08 27.52 58.04
CA VAL A 22 27.81 28.93 58.41
C VAL A 22 27.64 29.84 57.17
N ASN A 23 27.95 29.33 55.97
CA ASN A 23 27.95 30.10 54.72
C ASN A 23 27.16 29.42 53.61
N ASP A 24 26.26 30.17 52.92
CA ASP A 24 25.46 29.78 51.77
C ASP A 24 26.29 29.13 50.60
N TRP A 25 27.55 29.49 50.47
CA TRP A 25 28.46 28.93 49.46
C TRP A 25 28.94 27.51 49.80
N GLU A 26 29.18 27.21 51.06
CA GLU A 26 29.54 25.88 51.54
C GLU A 26 28.35 24.93 51.48
N ASP A 27 27.15 25.38 51.78
CA ASP A 27 25.91 24.62 51.63
C ASP A 27 25.68 24.18 50.19
N ARG A 28 25.93 25.06 49.24
CA ARG A 28 25.82 24.74 47.78
C ARG A 28 26.91 23.75 47.34
N LYS A 29 28.08 23.78 47.94
CA LYS A 29 29.20 22.87 47.65
C LYS A 29 28.89 21.47 48.20
N VAL A 30 28.42 21.39 49.44
CA VAL A 30 28.01 20.15 50.10
C VAL A 30 26.79 19.55 49.39
N GLY A 31 25.80 20.33 49.02
CA GLY A 31 24.65 19.89 48.25
C GLY A 31 25.06 19.26 46.91
N ARG A 32 25.91 19.92 46.12
CA ARG A 32 26.43 19.36 44.85
C ARG A 32 27.18 18.04 45.05
N ARG A 33 27.95 17.93 46.13
CA ARG A 33 28.70 16.70 46.45
C ARG A 33 27.73 15.56 46.81
N LYS A 34 26.70 15.83 47.59
CA LYS A 34 25.65 14.86 47.93
C LYS A 34 24.89 14.39 46.66
N ASP A 35 24.48 15.28 45.77
CA ASP A 35 23.85 14.93 44.52
C ASP A 35 24.72 14.05 43.62
N LEU A 36 26.05 14.33 43.60
CA LEU A 36 26.99 13.56 42.83
C LEU A 36 27.15 12.13 43.40
N LEU A 37 27.17 12.00 44.71
CA LEU A 37 27.23 10.69 45.40
C LEU A 37 25.94 9.90 45.15
N ILE A 38 24.78 10.53 45.23
CA ILE A 38 23.48 9.88 44.91
C ILE A 38 23.47 9.33 43.50
N ARG A 39 23.83 10.16 42.49
CA ARG A 39 23.91 9.71 41.09
C ARG A 39 24.87 8.55 40.90
N ARG A 40 26.04 8.58 41.60
CA ARG A 40 27.02 7.52 41.54
C ARG A 40 26.51 6.22 42.17
N MET A 41 25.81 6.30 43.30
CA MET A 41 25.19 5.15 43.94
C MET A 41 24.07 4.55 43.06
N ASP A 42 23.25 5.37 42.48
CA ASP A 42 22.16 4.91 41.62
C ASP A 42 22.69 4.22 40.37
N LEU A 43 23.71 4.78 39.71
CA LEU A 43 24.41 4.13 38.61
C LEU A 43 24.95 2.76 39.02
N ALA A 44 25.64 2.67 40.16
CA ALA A 44 26.19 1.41 40.67
C ALA A 44 25.10 0.38 41.00
N LYS A 45 23.94 0.82 41.56
CA LYS A 45 22.75 -0.02 41.78
C LYS A 45 22.18 -0.55 40.48
N TYR A 46 22.10 0.28 39.42
CA TYR A 46 21.62 -0.15 38.11
C TYR A 46 22.54 -1.23 37.53
N PHE A 47 23.86 -1.10 37.60
CA PHE A 47 24.79 -2.14 37.15
C PHE A 47 24.59 -3.47 37.90
N ILE A 48 24.39 -3.41 39.22
CA ILE A 48 24.14 -4.61 40.02
C ILE A 48 22.79 -5.25 39.63
N ARG A 49 21.76 -4.43 39.46
CA ARG A 49 20.39 -4.89 39.11
C ARG A 49 20.33 -5.52 37.71
N THR A 50 21.03 -4.94 36.76
CA THR A 50 21.05 -5.42 35.35
C THR A 50 22.09 -6.52 35.13
N ASN A 51 22.91 -6.81 36.12
CA ASN A 51 24.01 -7.78 36.03
C ASN A 51 24.99 -7.49 34.89
N VAL A 52 25.16 -6.20 34.53
CA VAL A 52 26.13 -5.72 33.54
C VAL A 52 27.43 -5.40 34.20
N GLU A 53 28.53 -5.99 33.72
CA GLU A 53 29.83 -5.70 34.23
C GLU A 53 30.40 -4.41 33.62
N PRO A 54 30.96 -3.49 34.43
CA PRO A 54 31.55 -2.25 33.95
C PRO A 54 32.70 -2.42 32.96
N GLU A 55 33.38 -3.56 33.01
CA GLU A 55 34.48 -3.91 32.10
C GLU A 55 33.98 -3.99 30.64
N TRP A 56 32.70 -4.31 30.40
CA TRP A 56 32.13 -4.34 29.06
C TRP A 56 32.06 -2.96 28.40
N MET A 57 32.19 -1.88 29.18
CA MET A 57 32.24 -0.51 28.64
C MET A 57 33.65 -0.14 28.13
N ILE A 58 34.67 -0.93 28.45
CA ILE A 58 36.03 -0.70 27.99
C ILE A 58 36.33 -1.64 26.85
N LEU A 59 36.56 -1.08 25.66
CA LEU A 59 36.92 -1.85 24.48
C LEU A 59 38.33 -2.38 24.59
N CYS A 60 38.50 -3.69 24.73
CA CYS A 60 39.77 -4.37 24.61
C CYS A 60 40.14 -4.69 23.15
N LEU A 61 39.12 -4.91 22.34
CA LEU A 61 39.24 -5.20 20.90
C LEU A 61 38.41 -4.17 20.10
N LEU A 62 39.03 -3.59 19.10
CA LEU A 62 38.37 -2.64 18.24
C LEU A 62 37.57 -3.38 17.14
N PRO A 63 36.28 -3.09 16.93
CA PRO A 63 35.52 -3.71 15.84
C PRO A 63 36.02 -3.24 14.47
N VAL A 64 36.25 -4.18 13.56
CA VAL A 64 36.72 -3.91 12.21
C VAL A 64 35.66 -4.41 11.21
N LEU A 65 35.24 -3.54 10.30
CA LEU A 65 34.34 -3.92 9.21
C LEU A 65 35.07 -4.85 8.22
N PRO A 66 34.39 -5.89 7.69
CA PRO A 66 34.91 -6.69 6.60
C PRO A 66 35.28 -5.85 5.38
N PRO A 67 36.26 -6.28 4.56
CA PRO A 67 36.72 -5.54 3.39
C PRO A 67 35.63 -5.23 2.38
N GLU A 68 34.64 -6.13 2.21
CA GLU A 68 33.49 -5.98 1.31
C GLU A 68 32.61 -4.79 1.68
N LEU A 69 32.55 -4.45 2.98
CA LEU A 69 31.74 -3.32 3.47
C LEU A 69 32.49 -1.98 3.46
N ARG A 70 33.81 -1.99 3.15
CA ARG A 70 34.67 -0.81 3.01
C ARG A 70 35.56 -0.92 1.75
N PRO A 71 34.99 -1.08 0.57
CA PRO A 71 35.74 -1.39 -0.63
C PRO A 71 36.70 -0.27 -1.02
N ILE A 72 37.79 -0.66 -1.67
CA ILE A 72 38.69 0.22 -2.42
C ILE A 72 38.36 -0.01 -3.90
N VAL A 73 37.84 1.00 -4.58
CA VAL A 73 37.40 0.92 -5.98
C VAL A 73 38.41 1.66 -6.85
N GLN A 74 38.85 1.03 -7.93
CA GLN A 74 39.66 1.66 -8.94
C GLN A 74 38.74 2.38 -9.94
N ILE A 75 38.97 3.69 -10.11
CA ILE A 75 38.27 4.52 -11.10
C ILE A 75 39.08 4.58 -12.38
N ASP A 76 38.43 4.84 -13.49
CA ASP A 76 39.06 5.06 -14.78
C ASP A 76 40.18 6.08 -14.68
N GLY A 77 41.36 5.73 -15.22
CA GLY A 77 42.58 6.55 -15.08
C GLY A 77 43.50 6.13 -13.92
N GLY A 78 43.29 4.95 -13.31
CA GLY A 78 44.21 4.38 -12.31
C GLY A 78 44.15 4.99 -10.92
N LYS A 79 43.18 5.91 -10.66
CA LYS A 79 42.96 6.48 -9.34
C LYS A 79 42.19 5.50 -8.47
N LEU A 80 42.61 5.35 -7.21
CA LEU A 80 41.93 4.53 -6.21
C LEU A 80 41.04 5.43 -5.35
N MET A 81 39.76 5.04 -5.23
CA MET A 81 38.82 5.63 -4.30
C MET A 81 38.62 4.67 -3.14
N SER A 82 38.86 5.17 -1.93
CA SER A 82 38.70 4.42 -0.70
C SER A 82 37.48 4.90 0.07
N SER A 83 36.84 3.99 0.80
CA SER A 83 35.78 4.37 1.76
C SER A 83 36.35 5.24 2.87
N ASP A 84 35.54 6.22 3.34
CA ASP A 84 35.93 7.17 4.40
C ASP A 84 36.43 6.46 5.67
N ILE A 85 35.83 5.33 6.03
CA ILE A 85 36.19 4.57 7.23
C ILE A 85 37.60 4.00 7.16
N ASN A 86 38.16 3.70 5.98
CA ASN A 86 39.52 3.21 5.82
C ASN A 86 40.55 4.28 6.27
N GLU A 87 40.24 5.55 6.02
CA GLU A 87 41.10 6.65 6.47
C GLU A 87 41.12 6.76 8.02
N LEU A 88 39.96 6.56 8.64
CA LEU A 88 39.85 6.54 10.08
C LEU A 88 40.61 5.36 10.69
N TYR A 89 40.55 4.15 10.12
CA TYR A 89 41.37 3.00 10.55
C TYR A 89 42.87 3.28 10.36
N ARG A 90 43.25 3.84 9.21
CA ARG A 90 44.65 4.21 8.95
C ARG A 90 45.20 5.14 10.04
N ARG A 91 44.40 6.11 10.47
CA ARG A 91 44.78 7.06 11.50
C ARG A 91 44.95 6.41 12.87
N VAL A 92 44.04 5.51 13.26
CA VAL A 92 44.17 4.73 14.49
C VAL A 92 45.47 3.91 14.49
N ILE A 93 45.73 3.18 13.40
CA ILE A 93 46.94 2.36 13.25
C ILE A 93 48.19 3.23 13.34
N TYR A 94 48.23 4.36 12.63
CA TYR A 94 49.38 5.27 12.67
C TYR A 94 49.66 5.81 14.08
N ARG A 95 48.62 6.27 14.78
CA ARG A 95 48.77 6.77 16.17
C ARG A 95 49.20 5.67 17.15
N ASN A 96 48.65 4.48 17.00
CA ASN A 96 49.03 3.33 17.83
C ASN A 96 50.47 2.92 17.58
N ASN A 97 50.96 2.85 16.36
CA ASN A 97 52.35 2.54 16.03
C ASN A 97 53.27 3.61 16.61
N THR A 98 52.97 4.89 16.51
CA THR A 98 53.75 5.98 17.11
C THR A 98 53.82 5.84 18.62
N LEU A 99 52.72 5.50 19.31
CA LEU A 99 52.72 5.24 20.73
C LEU A 99 53.59 4.02 21.09
N THR A 100 53.47 2.95 20.35
CA THR A 100 54.26 1.72 20.54
C THR A 100 55.75 1.99 20.36
N ASP A 101 56.14 2.75 19.34
CA ASP A 101 57.53 3.15 19.11
C ASP A 101 58.07 3.98 20.24
N LEU A 102 57.30 4.93 20.79
CA LEU A 102 57.69 5.73 21.95
C LEU A 102 57.88 4.89 23.22
N LEU A 103 57.05 3.88 23.43
CA LEU A 103 57.12 3.00 24.59
C LEU A 103 58.26 1.98 24.49
N THR A 104 58.61 1.51 23.29
CA THR A 104 59.61 0.49 23.06
C THR A 104 61.03 1.05 22.87
N THR A 105 61.16 2.17 22.13
CA THR A 105 62.45 2.68 21.65
C THR A 105 63.17 3.56 22.70
N SER A 106 62.43 4.20 23.61
CA SER A 106 63.02 5.20 24.50
C SER A 106 62.64 4.99 25.95
N ARG A 107 63.57 4.42 26.72
CA ARG A 107 63.56 4.37 28.25
C ARG A 107 63.58 5.75 28.89
N SER A 108 63.88 6.82 28.15
CA SER A 108 64.02 8.21 28.64
C SER A 108 62.98 9.16 28.14
N THR A 109 61.89 8.63 27.55
CA THR A 109 60.80 9.49 27.01
C THR A 109 60.10 10.20 28.17
N PRO A 110 59.87 11.55 28.08
CA PRO A 110 59.10 12.26 29.08
C PRO A 110 57.68 11.72 29.19
N GLY A 111 57.22 11.44 30.43
CA GLY A 111 55.87 10.88 30.64
C GLY A 111 54.72 11.73 30.08
N GLU A 112 54.91 13.04 30.01
CA GLU A 112 53.95 13.97 29.41
C GLU A 112 53.72 13.71 27.91
N LEU A 113 54.80 13.35 27.16
CA LEU A 113 54.74 13.04 25.75
C LEU A 113 53.96 11.73 25.50
N VAL A 114 54.19 10.72 26.35
CA VAL A 114 53.46 9.46 26.30
C VAL A 114 51.95 9.70 26.56
N MET A 115 51.62 10.47 27.61
CA MET A 115 50.24 10.84 27.90
C MET A 115 49.57 11.62 26.76
N CYS A 116 50.34 12.47 26.06
CA CYS A 116 49.81 13.19 24.90
C CYS A 116 49.48 12.24 23.74
N GLN A 117 50.36 11.24 23.47
CA GLN A 117 50.10 10.24 22.42
C GLN A 117 48.94 9.30 22.79
N GLU A 118 48.82 8.90 24.06
CA GLU A 118 47.65 8.13 24.52
C GLU A 118 46.35 8.89 24.28
N LYS A 119 46.27 10.19 24.54
CA LYS A 119 45.11 11.04 24.23
C LYS A 119 44.83 11.06 22.74
N LEU A 120 45.84 11.15 21.89
CA LEU A 120 45.69 11.17 20.43
C LEU A 120 45.21 9.82 19.89
N VAL A 121 45.64 8.70 20.49
CA VAL A 121 45.08 7.37 20.15
C VAL A 121 43.63 7.29 20.56
N GLN A 122 43.30 7.72 21.78
CA GLN A 122 41.93 7.76 22.25
C GLN A 122 41.01 8.63 21.34
N GLU A 123 41.48 9.81 20.95
CA GLU A 123 40.75 10.70 20.01
C GLU A 123 40.54 10.05 18.64
N ALA A 124 41.56 9.32 18.14
CA ALA A 124 41.41 8.62 16.86
C ALA A 124 40.40 7.47 16.95
N VAL A 125 40.35 6.74 18.07
CA VAL A 125 39.33 5.70 18.31
C VAL A 125 37.95 6.29 18.50
N ASP A 126 37.82 7.37 19.25
CA ASP A 126 36.54 8.07 19.44
C ASP A 126 35.99 8.55 18.08
N THR A 127 36.85 9.12 17.23
CA THR A 127 36.48 9.57 15.88
C THR A 127 36.10 8.40 14.96
N LEU A 128 36.73 7.24 15.09
CA LEU A 128 36.36 6.05 14.34
C LEU A 128 34.97 5.54 14.72
N LEU A 129 34.65 5.54 16.02
CA LEU A 129 33.36 5.06 16.52
C LEU A 129 32.24 6.04 16.24
N ASP A 130 32.45 7.32 16.54
CA ASP A 130 31.45 8.39 16.31
C ASP A 130 32.15 9.73 16.04
N ASN A 131 32.19 10.16 14.80
CA ASN A 131 32.91 11.36 14.40
C ASN A 131 32.11 12.62 14.75
N GLY A 132 32.60 13.37 15.74
CA GLY A 132 32.02 14.61 16.23
C GLY A 132 31.43 14.54 17.64
N ILE A 133 31.53 13.40 18.34
CA ILE A 133 31.02 13.24 19.71
C ILE A 133 31.78 14.11 20.72
N ARG A 134 33.08 14.38 20.49
CA ARG A 134 33.95 15.14 21.39
C ARG A 134 34.56 16.36 20.73
N GLY A 135 33.80 17.17 20.03
CA GLY A 135 34.32 18.40 19.43
C GLY A 135 33.99 18.54 17.95
N GLN A 136 34.90 19.19 17.20
CA GLN A 136 34.68 19.36 15.78
C GLN A 136 34.88 18.05 15.02
N PRO A 137 33.94 17.68 14.13
CA PRO A 137 34.06 16.47 13.33
C PRO A 137 35.27 16.58 12.40
N MET A 138 35.96 15.44 12.24
CA MET A 138 37.06 15.33 11.31
C MET A 138 36.56 15.41 9.88
N ARG A 139 37.26 16.17 9.04
CA ARG A 139 36.88 16.46 7.65
C ARG A 139 37.98 16.06 6.67
N ASP A 140 37.57 15.79 5.45
CA ASP A 140 38.45 15.58 4.32
C ASP A 140 39.03 16.92 3.81
N GLY A 141 40.00 16.87 2.89
CA GLY A 141 40.57 18.04 2.21
C GLY A 141 39.54 18.92 1.48
N HIS A 142 38.38 18.36 1.15
CA HIS A 142 37.22 19.05 0.54
C HIS A 142 36.19 19.53 1.58
N ASN A 143 36.53 19.55 2.86
CA ASN A 143 35.67 20.00 3.98
C ASN A 143 34.43 19.09 4.22
N LYS A 144 34.38 17.87 3.64
CA LYS A 144 33.38 16.86 3.90
C LYS A 144 33.71 16.09 5.16
N VAL A 145 32.72 15.83 6.00
CA VAL A 145 32.86 15.03 7.23
C VAL A 145 33.05 13.55 6.86
N TYR A 146 34.04 12.89 7.46
CA TYR A 146 34.21 11.45 7.30
C TYR A 146 33.08 10.68 7.99
N LYS A 147 32.54 9.68 7.32
CA LYS A 147 31.54 8.77 7.90
C LYS A 147 32.23 7.82 8.88
N SER A 148 31.81 7.88 10.14
CA SER A 148 32.27 7.01 11.24
C SER A 148 31.56 5.65 11.24
N PHE A 149 31.92 4.78 12.15
CA PHE A 149 31.30 3.47 12.32
C PHE A 149 29.80 3.60 12.66
N SER A 150 29.42 4.52 13.55
CA SER A 150 28.02 4.81 13.88
C SER A 150 27.24 5.28 12.66
N ASP A 151 27.81 6.16 11.83
CA ASP A 151 27.17 6.67 10.61
C ASP A 151 26.94 5.58 9.55
N VAL A 152 27.81 4.55 9.51
CA VAL A 152 27.65 3.41 8.61
C VAL A 152 26.49 2.51 9.02
N ILE A 153 26.17 2.46 10.31
CA ILE A 153 25.14 1.57 10.87
C ILE A 153 23.82 2.30 11.05
N GLU A 154 23.86 3.51 11.63
CA GLU A 154 22.72 4.30 12.05
C GLU A 154 22.31 5.34 10.99
N GLY A 155 21.10 5.89 11.13
CA GLY A 155 20.58 6.95 10.29
C GLY A 155 19.89 6.48 9.00
N LYS A 156 19.52 7.46 8.15
CA LYS A 156 18.78 7.21 6.89
C LYS A 156 19.60 6.46 5.86
N GLU A 157 20.90 6.77 5.80
CA GLU A 157 21.88 6.15 4.88
C GLU A 157 22.64 4.99 5.55
N GLY A 158 22.28 4.64 6.79
CA GLY A 158 22.88 3.56 7.52
C GLY A 158 22.46 2.19 7.03
N ARG A 159 23.29 1.19 7.30
CA ARG A 159 23.14 -0.20 6.85
C ARG A 159 21.77 -0.79 7.18
N PHE A 160 21.26 -0.50 8.37
CA PHE A 160 19.96 -1.04 8.78
C PHE A 160 18.82 -0.54 7.90
N ARG A 161 18.73 0.76 7.67
CA ARG A 161 17.61 1.34 6.91
C ARG A 161 17.77 1.21 5.40
N GLU A 162 18.98 1.35 4.89
CA GLU A 162 19.22 1.38 3.43
C GLU A 162 19.35 -0.02 2.82
N THR A 163 19.99 -0.97 3.52
CA THR A 163 20.37 -2.26 2.93
C THR A 163 19.78 -3.50 3.59
N LEU A 164 19.42 -3.45 4.87
CA LEU A 164 18.87 -4.59 5.59
C LEU A 164 17.35 -4.61 5.61
N LEU A 165 16.70 -3.48 5.89
CA LEU A 165 15.24 -3.39 5.90
C LEU A 165 14.64 -3.36 4.49
N GLY A 166 15.39 -2.89 3.49
CA GLY A 166 14.99 -2.90 2.10
C GLY A 166 16.18 -3.22 1.21
N LYS A 167 15.96 -4.02 0.16
CA LYS A 167 17.00 -4.40 -0.82
C LYS A 167 16.50 -4.12 -2.22
N ARG A 168 17.41 -3.83 -3.13
CA ARG A 168 17.11 -3.84 -4.57
C ARG A 168 16.92 -5.29 -4.97
N VAL A 169 15.84 -5.56 -5.69
CA VAL A 169 15.46 -6.91 -6.11
C VAL A 169 15.41 -7.00 -7.62
N ASP A 170 15.85 -8.16 -8.15
CA ASP A 170 15.76 -8.50 -9.56
C ASP A 170 14.31 -8.83 -9.96
N TYR A 171 14.07 -9.06 -11.22
CA TYR A 171 12.73 -9.32 -11.78
C TYR A 171 11.72 -8.24 -11.46
N SER A 172 12.18 -7.01 -11.60
CA SER A 172 11.41 -5.81 -11.33
C SER A 172 11.39 -4.90 -12.55
N GLY A 173 10.25 -4.28 -12.78
CA GLY A 173 10.06 -3.29 -13.83
C GLY A 173 9.29 -2.09 -13.30
N ARG A 174 9.24 -1.01 -14.07
CA ARG A 174 8.49 0.20 -13.72
C ARG A 174 7.83 0.77 -14.96
N SER A 175 6.58 1.18 -14.84
CA SER A 175 5.87 1.87 -15.91
C SER A 175 4.79 2.80 -15.37
N VAL A 176 4.29 3.66 -16.24
CA VAL A 176 3.16 4.53 -15.97
C VAL A 176 1.89 3.69 -15.85
N ILE A 177 0.95 4.12 -15.00
CA ILE A 177 -0.35 3.48 -14.83
C ILE A 177 -1.43 4.20 -15.62
N ILE A 178 -2.38 3.43 -16.15
CA ILE A 178 -3.58 3.92 -16.82
C ILE A 178 -4.83 3.21 -16.26
N VAL A 179 -5.96 3.84 -16.43
CA VAL A 179 -7.23 3.27 -15.99
C VAL A 179 -7.64 2.05 -16.82
N GLY A 180 -8.07 0.98 -16.15
CA GLY A 180 -8.62 -0.23 -16.76
C GLY A 180 -9.94 -0.61 -16.11
N PRO A 181 -11.07 0.07 -16.43
CA PRO A 181 -12.36 -0.15 -15.75
C PRO A 181 -12.98 -1.52 -16.04
N SER A 182 -12.60 -2.16 -17.15
CA SER A 182 -13.10 -3.49 -17.55
C SER A 182 -12.38 -4.65 -16.85
N LEU A 183 -11.29 -4.36 -16.13
CA LEU A 183 -10.54 -5.37 -15.38
C LEU A 183 -11.29 -5.76 -14.10
N SER A 184 -11.17 -7.04 -13.71
CA SER A 184 -11.60 -7.47 -12.38
C SER A 184 -10.63 -6.94 -11.32
N LEU A 185 -11.11 -6.77 -10.07
CA LEU A 185 -10.30 -6.24 -8.96
C LEU A 185 -8.97 -6.97 -8.73
N HIS A 186 -8.93 -8.27 -8.98
CA HIS A 186 -7.73 -9.11 -8.79
C HIS A 186 -6.82 -9.14 -10.02
N ARG A 187 -7.16 -8.45 -11.11
CA ARG A 187 -6.40 -8.48 -12.37
C ARG A 187 -5.74 -7.13 -12.65
N CYS A 188 -4.56 -7.19 -13.26
CA CYS A 188 -3.89 -6.01 -13.80
C CYS A 188 -3.47 -6.26 -15.26
N GLY A 189 -3.47 -5.21 -16.06
CA GLY A 189 -2.95 -5.27 -17.42
C GLY A 189 -1.45 -4.98 -17.42
N LEU A 190 -0.64 -5.94 -17.86
CA LEU A 190 0.80 -5.79 -17.96
C LEU A 190 1.21 -5.64 -19.42
N PRO A 191 2.02 -4.62 -19.80
CA PRO A 191 2.55 -4.47 -21.15
C PRO A 191 3.34 -5.67 -21.59
N ARG A 192 3.14 -6.11 -22.85
CA ARG A 192 3.81 -7.28 -23.43
C ARG A 192 5.35 -7.19 -23.34
N GLU A 193 5.90 -6.01 -23.59
CA GLU A 193 7.36 -5.79 -23.57
C GLU A 193 7.95 -5.95 -22.16
N ILE A 194 7.25 -5.46 -21.14
CA ILE A 194 7.67 -5.62 -19.74
C ILE A 194 7.48 -7.07 -19.30
N ALA A 195 6.37 -7.70 -19.68
CA ALA A 195 6.08 -9.07 -19.32
C ALA A 195 7.14 -10.06 -19.83
N ILE A 196 7.59 -9.91 -21.07
CA ILE A 196 8.60 -10.81 -21.64
C ILE A 196 9.96 -10.70 -20.95
N GLU A 197 10.32 -9.50 -20.51
CA GLU A 197 11.56 -9.26 -19.76
C GLU A 197 11.48 -9.85 -18.33
N LEU A 198 10.39 -9.58 -17.64
CA LEU A 198 10.20 -10.06 -16.28
C LEU A 198 10.07 -11.58 -16.19
N PHE A 199 9.37 -12.20 -17.14
CA PHE A 199 9.14 -13.64 -17.18
C PHE A 199 10.15 -14.40 -18.05
N GLN A 200 11.24 -13.77 -18.48
CA GLN A 200 12.20 -14.33 -19.43
C GLN A 200 12.67 -15.73 -19.06
N ILE A 201 13.05 -15.97 -17.81
CA ILE A 201 13.54 -17.28 -17.34
C ILE A 201 12.46 -18.34 -17.46
N PHE A 202 11.22 -18.01 -17.09
CA PHE A 202 10.10 -18.94 -17.15
C PHE A 202 9.74 -19.27 -18.60
N VAL A 203 9.81 -18.29 -19.51
CA VAL A 203 9.59 -18.48 -20.96
C VAL A 203 10.69 -19.34 -21.56
N ILE A 204 11.97 -19.10 -21.23
CA ILE A 204 13.09 -19.94 -21.69
C ILE A 204 12.87 -21.40 -21.23
N ARG A 205 12.50 -21.60 -19.97
CA ARG A 205 12.20 -22.92 -19.43
C ARG A 205 11.01 -23.57 -20.13
N GLY A 206 9.96 -22.81 -20.44
CA GLY A 206 8.79 -23.25 -21.20
C GLY A 206 9.16 -23.71 -22.60
N LEU A 207 9.94 -22.90 -23.34
CA LEU A 207 10.44 -23.24 -24.70
C LEU A 207 11.27 -24.53 -24.74
N ILE A 208 12.13 -24.73 -23.75
CA ILE A 208 12.96 -25.95 -23.66
C ILE A 208 12.10 -27.17 -23.29
N ARG A 209 11.17 -27.01 -22.33
CA ARG A 209 10.27 -28.08 -21.88
C ARG A 209 9.34 -28.57 -22.99
N GLN A 210 8.88 -27.67 -23.85
CA GLN A 210 8.02 -27.99 -25.00
C GLN A 210 8.84 -28.41 -26.26
N HIS A 211 10.14 -28.59 -26.11
CA HIS A 211 11.06 -28.97 -27.22
C HIS A 211 11.07 -27.98 -28.40
N LEU A 212 10.67 -26.74 -28.18
CA LEU A 212 10.68 -25.66 -29.16
C LEU A 212 12.05 -24.99 -29.29
N ALA A 213 12.90 -25.14 -28.28
CA ALA A 213 14.28 -24.70 -28.29
C ALA A 213 15.18 -25.80 -27.76
N SER A 214 16.31 -26.06 -28.47
CA SER A 214 17.27 -27.09 -28.10
C SER A 214 18.16 -26.67 -26.93
N ASN A 215 18.44 -25.38 -26.78
CA ASN A 215 19.25 -24.84 -25.69
C ASN A 215 18.85 -23.41 -25.35
N ILE A 216 19.46 -22.87 -24.29
CA ILE A 216 19.18 -21.51 -23.77
C ILE A 216 19.51 -20.44 -24.82
N GLY A 217 20.56 -20.66 -25.65
CA GLY A 217 20.97 -19.71 -26.69
C GLY A 217 19.89 -19.54 -27.76
N VAL A 218 19.36 -20.66 -28.28
CA VAL A 218 18.25 -20.65 -29.24
C VAL A 218 16.96 -20.07 -28.65
N ALA A 219 16.65 -20.38 -27.40
CA ALA A 219 15.50 -19.81 -26.74
C ALA A 219 15.61 -18.28 -26.62
N LYS A 220 16.78 -17.75 -26.24
CA LYS A 220 17.03 -16.29 -26.18
C LYS A 220 16.94 -15.63 -27.56
N SER A 221 17.41 -16.30 -28.65
CA SER A 221 17.27 -15.77 -30.01
C SER A 221 15.81 -15.63 -30.40
N LYS A 222 14.99 -16.68 -30.18
CA LYS A 222 13.54 -16.65 -30.42
C LYS A 222 12.81 -15.55 -29.64
N ILE A 223 13.17 -15.33 -28.38
CA ILE A 223 12.61 -14.24 -27.56
C ILE A 223 13.00 -12.89 -28.18
N ARG A 224 14.25 -12.71 -28.62
CA ARG A 224 14.72 -11.47 -29.22
C ARG A 224 14.05 -11.19 -30.59
N GLU A 225 13.77 -12.22 -31.35
CA GLU A 225 13.06 -12.16 -32.64
C GLU A 225 11.55 -11.98 -32.46
N LYS A 226 11.06 -12.08 -31.25
CA LYS A 226 9.63 -11.92 -30.88
C LYS A 226 8.72 -12.86 -31.69
N GLU A 227 9.13 -14.13 -31.87
CA GLU A 227 8.31 -15.13 -32.54
C GLU A 227 6.93 -15.27 -31.93
N PRO A 228 5.86 -15.56 -32.70
CA PRO A 228 4.48 -15.70 -32.18
C PRO A 228 4.37 -16.74 -31.08
N ILE A 229 5.10 -17.85 -31.17
CA ILE A 229 5.10 -18.93 -30.18
C ILE A 229 5.56 -18.47 -28.79
N VAL A 230 6.41 -17.45 -28.72
CA VAL A 230 6.88 -16.89 -27.45
C VAL A 230 5.75 -16.24 -26.67
N TRP A 231 4.82 -15.61 -27.39
CA TRP A 231 3.65 -14.97 -26.76
C TRP A 231 2.66 -15.99 -26.20
N GLU A 232 2.47 -17.11 -26.86
CA GLU A 232 1.62 -18.21 -26.37
C GLU A 232 2.19 -18.80 -25.08
N ILE A 233 3.50 -19.10 -25.07
CA ILE A 233 4.18 -19.60 -23.88
C ILE A 233 4.17 -18.56 -22.75
N LEU A 234 4.40 -17.29 -23.06
CA LEU A 234 4.31 -16.23 -22.07
C LEU A 234 2.94 -16.18 -21.42
N GLN A 235 1.87 -16.29 -22.21
CA GLN A 235 0.50 -16.32 -21.70
C GLN A 235 0.26 -17.55 -20.82
N GLU A 236 0.74 -18.73 -21.20
CA GLU A 236 0.66 -19.96 -20.41
C GLU A 236 1.40 -19.80 -19.07
N VAL A 237 2.63 -19.27 -19.11
CA VAL A 237 3.46 -19.05 -17.91
C VAL A 237 2.82 -18.04 -16.96
N MET A 238 2.23 -16.98 -17.50
CA MET A 238 1.57 -15.94 -16.70
C MET A 238 0.26 -16.43 -16.09
N GLN A 239 -0.36 -17.45 -16.66
CA GLN A 239 -1.60 -18.01 -16.13
C GLN A 239 -1.33 -18.63 -14.77
N GLY A 240 -1.92 -18.01 -13.75
CA GLY A 240 -1.74 -18.45 -12.37
C GLY A 240 -0.45 -17.96 -11.70
N HIS A 241 0.39 -17.13 -12.31
CA HIS A 241 1.56 -16.53 -11.67
C HIS A 241 1.22 -15.10 -11.20
N PRO A 242 1.14 -14.81 -9.89
CA PRO A 242 0.83 -13.48 -9.40
C PRO A 242 2.01 -12.53 -9.61
N VAL A 243 1.72 -11.24 -9.80
CA VAL A 243 2.70 -10.16 -9.77
C VAL A 243 2.37 -9.20 -8.64
N LEU A 244 3.39 -8.58 -8.07
CA LEU A 244 3.24 -7.55 -7.03
C LEU A 244 3.36 -6.19 -7.68
N LEU A 245 2.38 -5.32 -7.44
CA LEU A 245 2.44 -3.91 -7.80
C LEU A 245 2.74 -3.08 -6.57
N ASN A 246 3.66 -2.14 -6.71
CA ASN A 246 4.06 -1.22 -5.64
C ASN A 246 4.09 0.22 -6.17
N ARG A 247 3.50 1.15 -5.42
CA ARG A 247 3.66 2.59 -5.65
C ARG A 247 4.52 3.21 -4.57
N ALA A 248 5.56 3.93 -4.96
CA ALA A 248 6.34 4.74 -4.03
C ALA A 248 5.67 6.13 -3.84
N PRO A 249 5.61 6.67 -2.59
CA PRO A 249 6.06 6.08 -1.35
C PRO A 249 5.07 5.05 -0.79
N THR A 250 5.58 3.93 -0.25
CA THR A 250 4.75 2.91 0.41
C THR A 250 4.46 3.34 1.84
N LEU A 251 3.29 3.92 2.08
CA LEU A 251 2.91 4.47 3.39
C LEU A 251 2.32 3.41 4.33
N HIS A 252 1.67 2.40 3.78
CA HIS A 252 1.00 1.33 4.53
C HIS A 252 1.00 0.03 3.72
N ARG A 253 0.60 -1.07 4.34
CA ARG A 253 0.68 -2.40 3.72
C ARG A 253 -0.08 -2.55 2.39
N LEU A 254 -1.13 -1.76 2.16
CA LEU A 254 -1.90 -1.78 0.92
C LEU A 254 -1.23 -1.04 -0.24
N GLY A 255 -0.09 -0.38 0.00
CA GLY A 255 0.77 0.18 -1.03
C GLY A 255 1.51 -0.88 -1.84
N ILE A 256 1.46 -2.15 -1.43
CA ILE A 256 1.93 -3.31 -2.17
C ILE A 256 0.80 -4.33 -2.22
N GLN A 257 0.33 -4.69 -3.41
CA GLN A 257 -0.73 -5.67 -3.60
C GLN A 257 -0.38 -6.62 -4.74
N ALA A 258 -0.91 -7.84 -4.66
CA ALA A 258 -0.76 -8.84 -5.68
C ALA A 258 -1.92 -8.82 -6.68
N PHE A 259 -1.59 -9.08 -7.93
CA PHE A 259 -2.55 -9.14 -9.03
C PHE A 259 -2.24 -10.31 -9.95
N GLN A 260 -3.28 -10.85 -10.60
CA GLN A 260 -3.12 -11.76 -11.71
C GLN A 260 -2.90 -10.93 -12.98
N PRO A 261 -1.73 -11.04 -13.64
CA PRO A 261 -1.43 -10.24 -14.82
C PRO A 261 -2.19 -10.75 -16.05
N ILE A 262 -2.58 -9.80 -16.91
CA ILE A 262 -3.12 -10.03 -18.25
C ILE A 262 -2.28 -9.23 -19.22
N LEU A 263 -1.95 -9.79 -20.36
CA LEU A 263 -1.20 -9.09 -21.40
C LEU A 263 -2.08 -8.02 -22.05
N VAL A 264 -1.56 -6.80 -22.09
CA VAL A 264 -2.18 -5.67 -22.77
C VAL A 264 -1.23 -5.09 -23.80
N GLU A 265 -1.79 -4.51 -24.86
CA GLU A 265 -1.05 -3.73 -25.85
C GLU A 265 -0.74 -2.35 -25.29
N GLY A 266 0.39 -1.77 -25.69
CA GLY A 266 0.86 -0.50 -25.19
C GLY A 266 2.05 -0.65 -24.25
N ARG A 267 2.39 0.42 -23.53
CA ARG A 267 3.55 0.50 -22.64
C ARG A 267 3.18 0.83 -21.18
N ALA A 268 1.90 1.05 -20.91
CA ALA A 268 1.41 1.41 -19.60
C ALA A 268 0.71 0.22 -18.91
N ILE A 269 0.80 0.20 -17.59
CA ILE A 269 0.12 -0.79 -16.74
C ILE A 269 -1.34 -0.38 -16.59
N CYS A 270 -2.28 -1.27 -16.89
CA CYS A 270 -3.70 -1.04 -16.66
C CYS A 270 -4.08 -1.48 -15.24
N LEU A 271 -4.73 -0.59 -14.51
CA LEU A 271 -5.14 -0.83 -13.13
C LEU A 271 -6.62 -0.49 -12.94
N HIS A 272 -7.32 -1.29 -12.13
CA HIS A 272 -8.71 -1.02 -11.81
C HIS A 272 -8.82 0.21 -10.88
N PRO A 273 -9.70 1.18 -11.18
CA PRO A 273 -9.77 2.44 -10.43
C PRO A 273 -10.11 2.28 -8.94
N LEU A 274 -10.88 1.26 -8.55
CA LEU A 274 -11.21 1.01 -7.13
C LEU A 274 -9.99 0.65 -6.27
N VAL A 275 -8.93 0.10 -6.86
CA VAL A 275 -7.71 -0.28 -6.14
C VAL A 275 -6.80 0.94 -5.90
N CYS A 276 -6.94 1.98 -6.72
CA CYS A 276 -6.08 3.17 -6.66
C CYS A 276 -6.09 3.85 -5.29
N LYS A 277 -7.24 3.83 -4.60
CA LYS A 277 -7.35 4.41 -3.25
C LYS A 277 -6.42 3.70 -2.24
N GLY A 278 -6.21 2.38 -2.36
CA GLY A 278 -5.27 1.63 -1.53
C GLY A 278 -3.81 2.01 -1.80
N PHE A 279 -3.46 2.34 -3.04
CA PHE A 279 -2.13 2.81 -3.42
C PHE A 279 -1.94 4.33 -3.23
N ASN A 280 -3.02 5.06 -2.95
CA ASN A 280 -3.05 6.53 -3.04
C ASN A 280 -2.51 7.02 -4.40
N ALA A 281 -2.94 6.33 -5.48
CA ALA A 281 -2.49 6.57 -6.85
C ALA A 281 -3.57 7.29 -7.65
N ASP A 282 -3.16 8.13 -8.57
CA ASP A 282 -3.97 8.77 -9.59
C ASP A 282 -3.39 8.52 -10.99
N PHE A 283 -4.14 8.89 -12.02
CA PHE A 283 -3.74 8.62 -13.41
C PHE A 283 -3.18 9.88 -14.10
N ASP A 284 -2.51 10.72 -13.35
CA ASP A 284 -1.91 11.98 -13.84
C ASP A 284 -0.44 11.82 -14.31
N GLY A 285 0.04 10.59 -14.43
CA GLY A 285 1.42 10.25 -14.79
C GLY A 285 2.16 9.45 -13.72
N ASP A 286 1.45 8.99 -12.70
CA ASP A 286 2.00 8.11 -11.66
C ASP A 286 2.60 6.84 -12.26
N GLN A 287 3.69 6.39 -11.65
CA GLN A 287 4.38 5.17 -12.03
C GLN A 287 4.30 4.15 -10.90
N MET A 288 4.14 2.89 -11.28
CA MET A 288 4.21 1.76 -10.35
C MET A 288 5.33 0.80 -10.71
N ALA A 289 5.93 0.22 -9.67
CA ALA A 289 6.86 -0.88 -9.82
C ALA A 289 6.11 -2.21 -9.87
N VAL A 290 6.59 -3.12 -10.71
CA VAL A 290 6.12 -4.50 -10.83
C VAL A 290 7.22 -5.42 -10.36
N HIS A 291 6.88 -6.39 -9.52
CA HIS A 291 7.80 -7.41 -9.02
C HIS A 291 7.21 -8.80 -9.24
N VAL A 292 8.05 -9.74 -9.64
CA VAL A 292 7.66 -11.14 -9.88
C VAL A 292 8.19 -12.02 -8.76
N PRO A 293 7.32 -12.64 -7.93
CA PRO A 293 7.75 -13.63 -6.95
C PRO A 293 8.23 -14.89 -7.66
N LEU A 294 9.45 -15.37 -7.33
CA LEU A 294 10.09 -16.48 -8.02
C LEU A 294 9.76 -17.83 -7.41
N SER A 295 9.78 -17.93 -6.07
CA SER A 295 9.53 -19.19 -5.36
C SER A 295 8.04 -19.51 -5.27
N LEU A 296 7.71 -20.79 -5.13
CA LEU A 296 6.33 -21.24 -4.96
C LEU A 296 5.73 -20.78 -3.64
N GLU A 297 6.54 -20.71 -2.59
CA GLU A 297 6.16 -20.19 -1.28
C GLU A 297 5.78 -18.71 -1.37
N ALA A 298 6.62 -17.89 -2.02
CA ALA A 298 6.34 -16.47 -2.21
C ALA A 298 5.06 -16.25 -3.07
N GLN A 299 4.83 -17.09 -4.08
CA GLN A 299 3.60 -17.06 -4.88
C GLN A 299 2.38 -17.44 -4.05
N ALA A 300 2.49 -18.43 -3.16
CA ALA A 300 1.42 -18.83 -2.26
C ALA A 300 1.07 -17.72 -1.26
N GLU A 301 2.07 -17.09 -0.65
CA GLU A 301 1.89 -15.94 0.22
C GLU A 301 1.24 -14.76 -0.52
N ALA A 302 1.71 -14.45 -1.73
CA ALA A 302 1.12 -13.39 -2.55
C ALA A 302 -0.37 -13.66 -2.82
N ARG A 303 -0.75 -14.90 -3.11
CA ARG A 303 -2.14 -15.30 -3.36
C ARG A 303 -3.02 -15.24 -2.13
N LEU A 304 -2.53 -15.74 -1.00
CA LEU A 304 -3.33 -15.88 0.21
C LEU A 304 -3.46 -14.57 1.00
N LEU A 305 -2.43 -13.72 0.99
CA LEU A 305 -2.35 -12.55 1.87
C LEU A 305 -2.43 -11.22 1.13
N MET A 306 -1.96 -11.14 -0.12
CA MET A 306 -1.69 -9.88 -0.79
C MET A 306 -2.62 -9.55 -1.95
N PHE A 307 -3.50 -10.45 -2.36
CA PHE A 307 -4.45 -10.14 -3.44
C PHE A 307 -5.36 -8.97 -3.08
N SER A 308 -5.61 -8.11 -4.06
CA SER A 308 -6.41 -6.89 -3.89
C SER A 308 -7.83 -7.16 -3.40
N HIS A 309 -8.47 -8.25 -3.84
CA HIS A 309 -9.81 -8.63 -3.41
C HIS A 309 -9.89 -9.17 -1.97
N MET A 310 -8.76 -9.56 -1.37
CA MET A 310 -8.68 -9.98 0.03
C MET A 310 -8.50 -8.78 0.98
N ASN A 311 -8.03 -7.66 0.47
CA ASN A 311 -7.69 -6.46 1.24
C ASN A 311 -8.66 -5.30 0.96
N LEU A 312 -9.96 -5.54 1.14
CA LEU A 312 -11.01 -4.56 0.88
C LEU A 312 -11.25 -3.60 2.06
N LEU A 313 -10.83 -3.98 3.27
CA LEU A 313 -11.04 -3.22 4.49
C LEU A 313 -9.75 -2.50 4.92
N SER A 314 -9.90 -1.29 5.43
CA SER A 314 -8.80 -0.53 6.03
C SER A 314 -8.30 -1.22 7.30
N PRO A 315 -6.99 -1.48 7.44
CA PRO A 315 -6.44 -2.05 8.66
C PRO A 315 -6.49 -1.10 9.87
N ALA A 316 -6.69 0.20 9.63
CA ALA A 316 -6.71 1.21 10.70
C ALA A 316 -8.11 1.33 11.37
N ILE A 317 -9.17 1.35 10.57
CA ILE A 317 -10.54 1.67 11.05
C ILE A 317 -11.50 0.51 10.76
N GLY A 318 -11.21 -0.33 9.78
CA GLY A 318 -12.11 -1.41 9.33
C GLY A 318 -13.12 -0.96 8.25
N ASP A 319 -13.07 0.28 7.82
CA ASP A 319 -13.94 0.79 6.76
C ASP A 319 -13.52 0.24 5.38
N PRO A 320 -14.46 0.06 4.43
CA PRO A 320 -14.15 -0.37 3.08
C PRO A 320 -13.32 0.68 2.34
N ILE A 321 -12.22 0.24 1.70
CA ILE A 321 -11.34 1.12 0.94
C ILE A 321 -11.81 1.26 -0.49
N SER A 322 -12.25 0.15 -1.10
CA SER A 322 -12.73 0.12 -2.49
C SER A 322 -14.16 0.65 -2.59
N VAL A 323 -14.31 1.97 -2.45
CA VAL A 323 -15.61 2.66 -2.52
C VAL A 323 -15.69 3.40 -3.85
N PRO A 324 -16.85 3.38 -4.55
CA PRO A 324 -17.05 4.18 -5.75
C PRO A 324 -16.79 5.68 -5.49
N THR A 325 -15.97 6.29 -6.33
CA THR A 325 -15.59 7.71 -6.24
C THR A 325 -15.66 8.36 -7.62
N GLN A 326 -15.74 9.69 -7.66
CA GLN A 326 -15.66 10.49 -8.90
C GLN A 326 -16.64 9.99 -9.99
N ASP A 327 -16.14 9.61 -11.14
CA ASP A 327 -16.94 9.18 -12.30
C ASP A 327 -17.83 7.97 -12.03
N MET A 328 -17.40 7.05 -11.16
CA MET A 328 -18.22 5.92 -10.74
C MET A 328 -19.45 6.36 -9.95
N LEU A 329 -19.30 7.37 -9.07
CA LEU A 329 -20.40 7.93 -8.30
C LEU A 329 -21.37 8.68 -9.22
N ILE A 330 -20.85 9.47 -10.17
CA ILE A 330 -21.64 10.15 -11.19
C ILE A 330 -22.37 9.11 -12.06
N GLY A 331 -21.69 8.06 -12.51
CA GLY A 331 -22.28 6.98 -13.27
C GLY A 331 -23.41 6.27 -12.52
N LEU A 332 -23.22 5.98 -11.24
CA LEU A 332 -24.25 5.40 -10.39
C LEU A 332 -25.45 6.34 -10.21
N TYR A 333 -25.19 7.62 -10.02
CA TYR A 333 -26.24 8.63 -9.95
C TYR A 333 -27.07 8.69 -11.22
N VAL A 334 -26.42 8.76 -12.40
CA VAL A 334 -27.12 8.75 -13.70
C VAL A 334 -27.91 7.47 -13.91
N LEU A 335 -27.35 6.32 -13.54
CA LEU A 335 -27.99 5.01 -13.64
C LEU A 335 -29.27 4.92 -12.77
N THR A 336 -29.24 5.50 -11.58
CA THR A 336 -30.34 5.41 -10.61
C THR A 336 -31.31 6.58 -10.68
N SER A 337 -30.93 7.69 -11.30
CA SER A 337 -31.81 8.86 -11.42
C SER A 337 -32.94 8.62 -12.42
N ALA A 338 -34.13 9.11 -12.08
CA ALA A 338 -35.27 9.10 -12.97
C ALA A 338 -35.46 10.50 -13.55
N ASN A 339 -35.44 10.62 -14.87
CA ASN A 339 -35.72 11.88 -15.53
C ASN A 339 -37.24 12.12 -15.56
N ARG A 340 -37.71 13.05 -14.74
CA ARG A 340 -39.13 13.41 -14.68
C ARG A 340 -39.63 14.16 -15.91
N ARG A 341 -38.76 14.75 -16.74
CA ARG A 341 -39.08 15.63 -17.88
C ARG A 341 -38.43 15.23 -19.20
N GLY A 342 -37.90 14.01 -19.32
CA GLY A 342 -37.22 13.59 -20.56
C GLY A 342 -38.16 13.52 -21.76
N ILE A 343 -37.69 14.05 -22.89
CA ILE A 343 -38.34 14.00 -24.23
C ILE A 343 -38.74 12.58 -24.61
N CYS A 344 -38.20 11.57 -23.95
CA CYS A 344 -38.41 10.15 -24.21
C CYS A 344 -39.65 9.56 -23.54
N ALA A 345 -40.28 10.23 -22.58
CA ALA A 345 -41.51 9.75 -21.95
C ALA A 345 -42.68 9.62 -22.96
N ASN A 346 -42.64 10.34 -24.07
CA ASN A 346 -43.68 10.34 -25.09
C ASN A 346 -43.41 9.42 -26.30
N ARG A 347 -42.20 8.81 -26.42
CA ARG A 347 -41.86 7.99 -27.60
C ARG A 347 -42.41 6.57 -27.59
N TYR A 348 -42.98 6.11 -26.49
CA TYR A 348 -43.57 4.77 -26.42
C TYR A 348 -44.99 4.65 -26.97
N ASN A 349 -45.59 5.76 -27.43
CA ASN A 349 -46.96 5.80 -27.97
C ASN A 349 -47.03 5.53 -29.47
N GLY A 350 -46.40 4.47 -29.99
CA GLY A 350 -46.58 4.03 -31.39
C GLY A 350 -45.70 4.79 -32.39
N PRO A 351 -45.80 4.45 -33.71
CA PRO A 351 -44.97 5.05 -34.72
C PRO A 351 -45.19 6.56 -34.75
N CYS A 352 -44.16 7.29 -34.40
CA CYS A 352 -44.16 8.74 -34.33
C CYS A 352 -44.56 9.36 -35.66
N ASN A 353 -45.78 9.82 -35.78
CA ASN A 353 -46.17 10.73 -36.84
C ASN A 353 -45.48 12.08 -36.59
N ARG A 354 -44.38 12.28 -37.28
CA ARG A 354 -43.49 13.46 -37.18
C ARG A 354 -44.17 14.79 -37.59
N ARG A 355 -45.46 14.85 -37.81
CA ARG A 355 -46.09 16.01 -38.44
C ARG A 355 -46.93 16.92 -37.53
N ASN A 356 -47.14 16.63 -36.24
CA ASN A 356 -48.01 17.48 -35.40
C ASN A 356 -47.42 17.77 -34.00
N SER A 357 -46.19 18.29 -33.91
CA SER A 357 -45.68 18.81 -32.63
C SER A 357 -45.29 20.29 -32.74
N GLN A 358 -46.13 21.09 -33.34
CA GLN A 358 -46.13 22.53 -33.11
C GLN A 358 -47.43 22.87 -32.39
N ASN A 359 -47.31 23.44 -31.17
CA ASN A 359 -48.40 23.99 -30.35
C ASN A 359 -49.25 23.02 -29.51
N GLU A 360 -48.64 22.32 -28.54
CA GLU A 360 -49.38 22.02 -27.30
C GLU A 360 -48.49 22.44 -26.10
N ARG A 361 -48.89 23.55 -25.46
CA ARG A 361 -48.45 23.88 -24.11
C ARG A 361 -48.95 22.77 -23.22
N ILE A 362 -48.04 22.00 -22.66
CA ILE A 362 -48.35 20.91 -21.74
C ILE A 362 -48.62 21.53 -20.38
N ASP A 363 -49.91 21.61 -20.01
CA ASP A 363 -50.35 21.91 -18.66
C ASP A 363 -49.89 20.79 -17.73
N ASP A 364 -49.09 21.14 -16.72
CA ASP A 364 -48.40 20.25 -15.74
C ASP A 364 -49.34 19.45 -14.81
N THR A 365 -50.68 19.58 -14.97
CA THR A 365 -51.66 19.04 -14.02
C THR A 365 -52.38 17.74 -14.44
N ASN A 366 -52.16 17.24 -15.67
CA ASN A 366 -52.82 16.02 -16.15
C ASN A 366 -51.83 14.89 -16.52
N TYR A 367 -50.97 14.49 -15.59
CA TYR A 367 -50.27 13.22 -15.72
C TYR A 367 -51.24 12.06 -15.45
N LYS A 368 -52.00 11.63 -16.43
CA LYS A 368 -52.73 10.37 -16.36
C LYS A 368 -51.71 9.23 -16.28
N TYR A 369 -51.71 8.57 -15.14
CA TYR A 369 -50.83 7.42 -14.77
C TYR A 369 -50.97 6.23 -15.75
N THR A 370 -51.90 6.26 -16.70
CA THR A 370 -52.31 5.18 -17.57
C THR A 370 -51.50 5.00 -18.86
N LYS A 371 -50.46 5.82 -19.11
CA LYS A 371 -49.69 5.73 -20.38
C LYS A 371 -48.20 5.32 -20.24
N LYS A 372 -47.80 4.83 -19.10
CA LYS A 372 -46.42 4.35 -18.92
C LYS A 372 -46.32 2.87 -19.28
N PRO A 373 -45.19 2.41 -19.90
CA PRO A 373 -45.03 1.03 -20.28
C PRO A 373 -45.02 0.10 -19.04
N LEU A 374 -45.85 -0.95 -19.13
CA LEU A 374 -45.97 -2.00 -18.11
C LEU A 374 -45.17 -3.21 -18.57
N PHE A 375 -44.30 -3.71 -17.70
CA PHE A 375 -43.51 -4.91 -17.94
C PHE A 375 -43.83 -5.98 -16.91
N SER A 376 -43.96 -7.23 -17.36
CA SER A 376 -44.19 -8.38 -16.51
C SER A 376 -42.89 -8.90 -15.84
N ASN A 377 -41.77 -8.74 -16.52
CA ASN A 377 -40.47 -9.24 -16.05
C ASN A 377 -39.38 -8.19 -16.24
N SER A 378 -38.35 -8.26 -15.42
CA SER A 378 -37.12 -7.45 -15.55
C SER A 378 -36.40 -7.68 -16.89
N TYR A 379 -36.46 -8.91 -17.41
CA TYR A 379 -35.84 -9.28 -18.68
C TYR A 379 -36.52 -8.57 -19.87
N ASP A 380 -37.87 -8.45 -19.86
CA ASP A 380 -38.62 -7.76 -20.90
C ASP A 380 -38.28 -6.27 -20.93
N ALA A 381 -38.11 -5.65 -19.76
CA ALA A 381 -37.72 -4.24 -19.68
C ALA A 381 -36.27 -4.03 -20.21
N ILE A 382 -35.32 -4.89 -19.86
CA ILE A 382 -33.94 -4.84 -20.37
C ILE A 382 -33.93 -5.15 -21.88
N GLY A 383 -34.74 -6.10 -22.34
CA GLY A 383 -34.92 -6.41 -23.76
C GLY A 383 -35.40 -5.22 -24.57
N ALA A 384 -36.42 -4.51 -24.06
CA ALA A 384 -36.92 -3.28 -24.67
C ALA A 384 -35.88 -2.16 -24.75
N TYR A 385 -35.04 -2.05 -23.72
CA TYR A 385 -33.90 -1.12 -23.72
C TYR A 385 -32.86 -1.50 -24.79
N ARG A 386 -32.46 -2.78 -24.88
CA ARG A 386 -31.53 -3.28 -25.91
C ARG A 386 -32.06 -3.07 -27.33
N GLN A 387 -33.34 -3.16 -27.49
CA GLN A 387 -34.05 -2.84 -28.78
C GLN A 387 -34.19 -1.33 -29.01
N LYS A 388 -33.65 -0.47 -28.13
CA LYS A 388 -33.77 1.00 -28.21
C LYS A 388 -35.20 1.54 -28.20
N ARG A 389 -36.16 0.77 -27.65
CA ARG A 389 -37.56 1.19 -27.51
C ARG A 389 -37.76 2.13 -26.33
N ILE A 390 -36.99 1.94 -25.27
CA ILE A 390 -36.98 2.77 -24.06
C ILE A 390 -35.55 3.19 -23.74
N TYR A 391 -35.41 4.25 -22.99
CA TYR A 391 -34.09 4.75 -22.52
C TYR A 391 -33.83 4.34 -21.07
N LEU A 392 -32.57 4.49 -20.63
CA LEU A 392 -32.12 4.06 -19.33
C LEU A 392 -32.90 4.74 -18.18
N ASP A 393 -33.21 6.01 -18.34
CA ASP A 393 -33.91 6.90 -17.40
C ASP A 393 -35.41 6.91 -17.53
N SER A 394 -35.98 6.14 -18.51
CA SER A 394 -37.40 6.10 -18.75
C SER A 394 -38.18 5.46 -17.62
N LEU A 395 -39.19 6.15 -17.11
CA LEU A 395 -40.05 5.63 -16.06
C LEU A 395 -40.99 4.55 -16.62
N LEU A 396 -41.00 3.42 -15.94
CA LEU A 396 -41.83 2.26 -16.30
C LEU A 396 -42.45 1.62 -15.05
N TRP A 397 -43.45 0.78 -15.26
CA TRP A 397 -44.06 -0.04 -14.24
C TRP A 397 -43.56 -1.48 -14.39
N LEU A 398 -42.95 -2.03 -13.37
CA LEU A 398 -42.49 -3.41 -13.32
C LEU A 398 -43.37 -4.22 -12.36
N ARG A 399 -43.85 -5.37 -12.80
CA ARG A 399 -44.54 -6.32 -11.90
C ARG A 399 -43.56 -6.86 -10.88
N TRP A 400 -43.94 -6.73 -9.59
CA TRP A 400 -43.12 -7.13 -8.45
C TRP A 400 -43.61 -8.46 -7.86
N ARG A 401 -42.73 -9.17 -7.18
CA ARG A 401 -43.07 -10.43 -6.51
C ARG A 401 -43.94 -10.15 -5.30
N LEU A 402 -44.96 -10.98 -5.06
CA LEU A 402 -45.90 -10.83 -3.92
C LEU A 402 -45.32 -11.19 -2.58
N ASP A 403 -44.25 -11.96 -2.57
CA ASP A 403 -43.52 -12.44 -1.38
C ASP A 403 -42.58 -11.38 -0.76
N GLN A 404 -42.28 -10.33 -1.51
CA GLN A 404 -41.39 -9.28 -1.04
C GLN A 404 -42.20 -8.08 -0.51
N ARG A 405 -41.81 -7.60 0.67
CA ARG A 405 -42.43 -6.43 1.29
C ARG A 405 -42.02 -5.15 0.53
N VAL A 406 -43.01 -4.39 0.14
CA VAL A 406 -42.81 -3.02 -0.35
C VAL A 406 -43.05 -2.06 0.77
N ILE A 407 -42.00 -1.29 1.11
CA ILE A 407 -42.07 -0.27 2.15
C ILE A 407 -42.70 0.98 1.54
N ALA A 408 -43.84 1.39 2.08
CA ALA A 408 -44.57 2.58 1.64
C ALA A 408 -44.16 3.78 2.52
N SER A 409 -43.91 4.91 1.90
CA SER A 409 -43.75 6.18 2.61
C SER A 409 -45.09 6.74 3.15
N ARG A 410 -46.23 6.24 2.62
CA ARG A 410 -47.59 6.61 3.01
C ARG A 410 -48.46 5.38 3.23
N GLU A 411 -49.27 5.39 4.29
CA GLU A 411 -50.18 4.29 4.62
C GLU A 411 -51.45 4.31 3.75
N ALA A 412 -51.89 5.49 3.29
CA ALA A 412 -53.11 5.65 2.47
C ALA A 412 -52.78 5.78 0.96
N PRO A 413 -53.56 5.18 0.06
CA PRO A 413 -53.40 5.35 -1.37
C PRO A 413 -53.72 6.79 -1.80
N ILE A 414 -53.02 7.29 -2.83
CA ILE A 414 -53.20 8.63 -3.38
C ILE A 414 -54.48 8.64 -4.23
N GLU A 415 -54.70 7.60 -5.04
CA GLU A 415 -55.81 7.42 -5.93
C GLU A 415 -56.26 5.96 -5.95
N VAL A 416 -57.58 5.72 -6.15
CA VAL A 416 -58.13 4.39 -6.31
C VAL A 416 -58.95 4.38 -7.61
N HIS A 417 -58.55 3.56 -8.57
CA HIS A 417 -59.23 3.37 -9.83
C HIS A 417 -59.94 2.01 -9.87
N TYR A 418 -61.22 2.03 -10.18
CA TYR A 418 -62.02 0.81 -10.37
C TYR A 418 -62.03 0.41 -11.87
N GLU A 419 -61.70 -0.85 -12.13
CA GLU A 419 -61.73 -1.44 -13.47
C GLU A 419 -63.03 -2.23 -13.71
N SER A 420 -63.42 -2.36 -14.99
CA SER A 420 -64.68 -2.99 -15.41
C SER A 420 -64.78 -4.49 -15.11
N PHE A 421 -63.69 -5.15 -14.70
CA PHE A 421 -63.63 -6.61 -14.44
C PHE A 421 -63.61 -7.00 -12.96
N GLY A 422 -64.16 -6.18 -12.07
CA GLY A 422 -64.20 -6.50 -10.67
C GLY A 422 -62.83 -6.45 -9.96
N THR A 423 -61.93 -5.65 -10.48
CA THR A 423 -60.64 -5.32 -9.90
C THR A 423 -60.54 -3.82 -9.63
N TYR A 424 -59.75 -3.44 -8.68
CA TYR A 424 -59.44 -2.02 -8.44
C TYR A 424 -57.92 -1.85 -8.19
N GLN A 425 -57.41 -0.70 -8.60
CA GLN A 425 -56.02 -0.32 -8.50
C GLN A 425 -55.89 0.76 -7.41
N GLU A 426 -55.08 0.47 -6.41
CA GLU A 426 -54.63 1.44 -5.38
C GLU A 426 -53.31 2.01 -5.81
N ILE A 427 -53.24 3.29 -6.14
CA ILE A 427 -52.03 3.97 -6.58
C ILE A 427 -51.38 4.67 -5.39
N TYR A 428 -50.15 4.29 -5.12
CA TYR A 428 -49.25 4.95 -4.20
C TYR A 428 -48.16 5.69 -4.98
N GLU A 429 -47.36 6.49 -4.32
CA GLU A 429 -46.34 7.31 -4.99
C GLU A 429 -45.34 6.49 -5.86
N HIS A 430 -44.88 5.35 -5.32
CA HIS A 430 -43.85 4.52 -5.96
C HIS A 430 -44.33 3.13 -6.38
N TYR A 431 -45.54 2.76 -6.06
CA TYR A 431 -46.07 1.46 -6.42
C TYR A 431 -47.60 1.49 -6.60
N LEU A 432 -48.12 0.46 -7.24
CA LEU A 432 -49.53 0.27 -7.55
C LEU A 432 -49.90 -1.15 -7.11
N LYS A 433 -50.98 -1.27 -6.32
CA LYS A 433 -51.55 -2.55 -5.92
C LYS A 433 -52.84 -2.81 -6.71
N VAL A 434 -52.90 -3.99 -7.33
CA VAL A 434 -54.14 -4.44 -7.98
C VAL A 434 -54.82 -5.44 -7.06
N ARG A 435 -56.06 -5.16 -6.67
CA ARG A 435 -56.86 -6.00 -5.78
C ARG A 435 -58.16 -6.39 -6.45
N SER A 436 -58.71 -7.55 -6.07
CA SER A 436 -60.06 -7.96 -6.38
C SER A 436 -61.07 -7.23 -5.48
N VAL A 437 -62.32 -7.13 -5.86
CA VAL A 437 -63.44 -6.63 -5.04
C VAL A 437 -63.48 -7.29 -3.68
N LYS A 438 -63.06 -8.56 -3.56
CA LYS A 438 -62.90 -9.29 -2.29
C LYS A 438 -61.65 -8.89 -1.49
N LYS A 439 -61.00 -7.77 -1.81
CA LYS A 439 -59.79 -7.24 -1.21
C LYS A 439 -58.55 -8.15 -1.31
N LYS A 440 -58.62 -9.24 -2.07
CA LYS A 440 -57.46 -10.14 -2.27
C LYS A 440 -56.45 -9.45 -3.20
N MET A 441 -55.18 -9.44 -2.83
CA MET A 441 -54.08 -8.88 -3.64
C MET A 441 -53.81 -9.79 -4.84
N ILE A 442 -53.82 -9.23 -6.07
CA ILE A 442 -53.58 -9.94 -7.31
C ILE A 442 -52.12 -9.72 -7.76
N CYS A 443 -51.69 -8.49 -7.83
CA CYS A 443 -50.34 -8.14 -8.24
C CYS A 443 -49.94 -6.76 -7.71
N ILE A 444 -48.63 -6.54 -7.66
CA ILE A 444 -48.00 -5.26 -7.29
C ILE A 444 -47.14 -4.83 -8.46
N TYR A 445 -47.21 -3.55 -8.82
CA TYR A 445 -46.30 -2.94 -9.78
C TYR A 445 -45.51 -1.84 -9.08
N ILE A 446 -44.22 -1.82 -9.34
CA ILE A 446 -43.30 -0.79 -8.81
C ILE A 446 -42.95 0.17 -9.93
N ARG A 447 -42.95 1.45 -9.62
CA ARG A 447 -42.49 2.52 -10.51
C ARG A 447 -40.98 2.60 -10.44
N THR A 448 -40.29 2.31 -11.54
CA THR A 448 -38.85 2.23 -11.60
C THR A 448 -38.32 2.66 -12.96
N THR A 449 -37.01 2.63 -13.15
CA THR A 449 -36.30 2.87 -14.41
C THR A 449 -35.52 1.63 -14.83
N VAL A 450 -35.15 1.54 -16.11
CA VAL A 450 -34.31 0.44 -16.59
C VAL A 450 -32.97 0.38 -15.86
N GLY A 451 -32.37 1.55 -15.56
CA GLY A 451 -31.10 1.63 -14.83
C GLY A 451 -31.19 1.04 -13.41
N GLN A 452 -32.28 1.35 -12.70
CA GLN A 452 -32.52 0.77 -11.36
C GLN A 452 -32.74 -0.75 -11.42
N ILE A 453 -33.46 -1.23 -12.44
CA ILE A 453 -33.70 -2.68 -12.67
C ILE A 453 -32.35 -3.38 -12.94
N SER A 454 -31.50 -2.81 -13.79
CA SER A 454 -30.19 -3.38 -14.11
C SER A 454 -29.31 -3.46 -12.87
N LEU A 455 -29.24 -2.38 -12.10
CA LEU A 455 -28.44 -2.35 -10.85
C LEU A 455 -28.96 -3.36 -9.83
N TYR A 456 -30.28 -3.39 -9.61
CA TYR A 456 -30.88 -4.34 -8.68
C TYR A 456 -30.56 -5.79 -9.05
N ARG A 457 -30.62 -6.09 -10.34
CA ARG A 457 -30.36 -7.42 -10.85
C ARG A 457 -28.89 -7.84 -10.68
N GLU A 458 -27.96 -6.96 -10.97
CA GLU A 458 -26.52 -7.21 -10.72
C GLU A 458 -26.26 -7.49 -9.23
N ILE A 459 -26.89 -6.72 -8.35
CA ILE A 459 -26.78 -6.93 -6.90
C ILE A 459 -27.41 -8.28 -6.52
N GLU A 460 -28.60 -8.61 -7.04
CA GLU A 460 -29.29 -9.88 -6.75
C GLU A 460 -28.45 -11.09 -7.22
N GLU A 461 -27.90 -11.04 -8.42
CA GLU A 461 -27.03 -12.09 -8.97
C GLU A 461 -25.75 -12.25 -8.14
N ALA A 462 -25.13 -11.16 -7.70
CA ALA A 462 -23.94 -11.19 -6.84
C ALA A 462 -24.25 -11.82 -5.47
N VAL A 463 -25.36 -11.43 -4.83
CA VAL A 463 -25.78 -11.98 -3.52
C VAL A 463 -26.18 -13.45 -3.64
N GLN A 464 -26.93 -13.84 -4.67
CA GLN A 464 -27.32 -15.24 -4.88
C GLN A 464 -26.11 -16.12 -5.22
N GLY A 465 -25.16 -15.63 -6.00
CA GLY A 465 -23.90 -16.31 -6.29
C GLY A 465 -23.11 -16.60 -5.02
N PHE A 466 -23.06 -15.65 -4.08
CA PHE A 466 -22.40 -15.80 -2.79
C PHE A 466 -23.09 -16.87 -1.91
N CYS A 467 -24.43 -16.83 -1.81
CA CYS A 467 -25.21 -17.82 -1.07
C CYS A 467 -25.03 -19.24 -1.61
N ARG A 468 -24.94 -19.41 -2.95
CA ARG A 468 -24.68 -20.73 -3.57
C ARG A 468 -23.27 -21.23 -3.24
N ALA A 469 -22.26 -20.36 -3.26
CA ALA A 469 -20.89 -20.73 -2.88
C ALA A 469 -20.79 -21.20 -1.42
N CYS A 470 -21.54 -20.56 -0.51
CA CYS A 470 -21.60 -20.98 0.90
C CYS A 470 -22.32 -22.31 1.12
N SER A 471 -23.28 -22.69 0.26
CA SER A 471 -24.02 -23.96 0.39
C SER A 471 -23.28 -25.18 -0.16
N TYR A 472 -22.19 -24.99 -0.91
CA TYR A 472 -21.32 -26.09 -1.39
C TYR A 472 -20.13 -26.35 -0.47
N GLY A 473 -19.99 -25.63 0.65
CA GLY A 473 -18.90 -25.74 1.63
C GLY A 473 -19.28 -26.45 2.94
N THR A 474 -20.42 -27.12 3.01
CA THR A 474 -20.85 -27.99 4.14
C THR A 474 -20.96 -29.41 3.70
#